data_084283249a97dcc21c091ec6dc3d14ec
#
_entry.id   084283249a97dcc21c091ec6dc3d14ec
#
_cell.length_a   1.000
_cell.length_b   1.000
_cell.length_c   1.000
_cell.angle_alpha   90.00
_cell.angle_beta   90.00
_cell.angle_gamma   90.00
#
_symmetry.space_group_name_H-M   'P 1'
#
loop_
_entity.id
_entity.type
_entity.pdbx_description
1 polymer ?
#
loop_
_entity_poly.entity_id
_entity_poly.type
_entity_poly.pdbx_seq_one_letter_code
_entity_poly.pdbx_strand_id
1 'polypeptide(L)'
;AFVSLGAFGHINPTLALVTELVKKGVRVTYFTTEAFRTIIEPTGAKFVAVPSWMAENDKHNEDGEKKEDDGGVAAAVPFLFLNEAGAYIDTVLDTLKNDKPDAVVHDFAGIAGTIAADNLKVANVMLYTSYPSNDSYSVAAGFENCPPDHPLRKAAAQLAQTYAEKYGCRLLTVKEIFDGH
;
A
#
# COMPACT_ATOMS: atom_id res chain seq x y z
N ALA A 1 -5.76 -6.86 -10.79
CA ALA A 1 -5.46 -5.45 -10.51
C ALA A 1 -4.10 -5.34 -9.84
N PHE A 2 -3.40 -4.24 -10.07
CA PHE A 2 -2.17 -3.86 -9.35
C PHE A 2 -2.39 -2.57 -8.57
N VAL A 3 -1.98 -2.54 -7.31
CA VAL A 3 -2.05 -1.37 -6.43
C VAL A 3 -0.67 -1.13 -5.83
N SER A 4 -0.03 -0.01 -6.15
CA SER A 4 1.36 0.25 -5.75
C SER A 4 1.53 1.67 -5.20
N LEU A 5 2.34 1.79 -4.16
CA LEU A 5 2.78 3.09 -3.68
C LEU A 5 3.47 3.88 -4.80
N GLY A 6 3.19 5.17 -4.90
CA GLY A 6 3.75 6.07 -5.90
C GLY A 6 5.23 6.39 -5.67
N ALA A 7 6.09 5.37 -5.71
CA ALA A 7 7.53 5.51 -5.56
C ALA A 7 8.29 4.56 -6.50
N PHE A 8 9.41 5.00 -7.05
CA PHE A 8 10.20 4.21 -8.03
C PHE A 8 10.61 2.82 -7.50
N GLY A 9 10.99 2.73 -6.23
CA GLY A 9 11.37 1.46 -5.60
C GLY A 9 10.23 0.44 -5.53
N HIS A 10 8.98 0.90 -5.51
CA HIS A 10 7.78 0.08 -5.46
C HIS A 10 7.25 -0.28 -6.86
N ILE A 11 7.37 0.64 -7.81
CA ILE A 11 6.82 0.49 -9.17
C ILE A 11 7.77 -0.26 -10.09
N ASN A 12 9.08 0.10 -10.14
CA ASN A 12 10.02 -0.49 -11.07
C ASN A 12 10.06 -2.03 -11.03
N PRO A 13 10.04 -2.69 -9.86
CA PRO A 13 10.04 -4.16 -9.80
C PRO A 13 8.80 -4.80 -10.43
N THR A 14 7.68 -4.08 -10.54
CA THR A 14 6.43 -4.61 -11.10
C THR A 14 6.36 -4.51 -12.62
N LEU A 15 7.13 -3.63 -13.27
CA LEU A 15 6.97 -3.31 -14.69
C LEU A 15 7.15 -4.51 -15.60
N ALA A 16 8.19 -5.31 -15.36
CA ALA A 16 8.46 -6.51 -16.16
C ALA A 16 7.33 -7.54 -15.99
N LEU A 17 6.87 -7.75 -14.76
CA LEU A 17 5.78 -8.67 -14.45
C LEU A 17 4.49 -8.22 -15.15
N VAL A 18 4.11 -6.95 -15.03
CA VAL A 18 2.91 -6.39 -15.64
C VAL A 18 2.96 -6.53 -17.16
N THR A 19 4.11 -6.20 -17.77
CA THR A 19 4.33 -6.33 -19.21
C THR A 19 4.13 -7.76 -19.69
N GLU A 20 4.69 -8.74 -18.99
CA GLU A 20 4.56 -10.16 -19.35
C GLU A 20 3.14 -10.69 -19.14
N LEU A 21 2.44 -10.25 -18.09
CA LEU A 21 1.03 -10.58 -17.88
C LEU A 21 0.16 -10.06 -19.02
N VAL A 22 0.35 -8.80 -19.43
CA VAL A 22 -0.41 -8.21 -20.54
C VAL A 22 -0.10 -8.92 -21.86
N LYS A 23 1.16 -9.24 -22.15
CA LYS A 23 1.54 -10.05 -23.35
C LYS A 23 0.87 -11.42 -23.37
N LYS A 24 0.61 -12.00 -22.21
CA LYS A 24 -0.12 -13.28 -22.08
C LYS A 24 -1.65 -13.12 -22.13
N GLY A 25 -2.16 -11.93 -22.41
CA GLY A 25 -3.59 -11.65 -22.54
C GLY A 25 -4.30 -11.36 -21.22
N VAL A 26 -3.58 -11.19 -20.12
CA VAL A 26 -4.17 -10.80 -18.84
C VAL A 26 -4.54 -9.31 -18.88
N ARG A 27 -5.78 -8.97 -18.53
CA ARG A 27 -6.19 -7.58 -18.37
C ARG A 27 -5.66 -7.06 -17.04
N VAL A 28 -4.83 -6.03 -17.08
CA VAL A 28 -4.24 -5.41 -15.89
C VAL A 28 -4.75 -3.98 -15.75
N THR A 29 -5.35 -3.67 -14.60
CA THR A 29 -5.64 -2.30 -14.15
C THR A 29 -4.61 -1.94 -13.09
N TYR A 30 -3.88 -0.84 -13.27
CA TYR A 30 -2.78 -0.42 -12.41
C TYR A 30 -3.10 0.92 -11.73
N PHE A 31 -3.11 0.92 -10.41
CA PHE A 31 -3.39 2.08 -9.55
C PHE A 31 -2.09 2.61 -8.95
N THR A 32 -1.75 3.84 -9.26
CA THR A 32 -0.67 4.60 -8.63
C THR A 32 -0.83 6.09 -8.95
N THR A 33 0.07 6.94 -8.45
CA THR A 33 0.00 8.38 -8.67
C THR A 33 0.24 8.77 -10.14
N GLU A 34 -0.31 9.91 -10.55
CA GLU A 34 -0.23 10.43 -11.93
C GLU A 34 1.21 10.54 -12.45
N ALA A 35 2.17 10.83 -11.56
CA ALA A 35 3.59 10.96 -11.91
C ALA A 35 4.18 9.73 -12.62
N PHE A 36 3.56 8.56 -12.46
CA PHE A 36 4.04 7.30 -13.03
C PHE A 36 3.30 6.84 -14.30
N ARG A 37 2.35 7.62 -14.79
CA ARG A 37 1.59 7.29 -16.01
C ARG A 37 2.49 6.89 -17.18
N THR A 38 3.50 7.71 -17.47
CA THR A 38 4.40 7.52 -18.62
C THR A 38 5.26 6.25 -18.51
N ILE A 39 5.38 5.68 -17.32
CA ILE A 39 6.12 4.44 -17.07
C ILE A 39 5.19 3.23 -17.11
N ILE A 40 3.94 3.39 -16.65
CA ILE A 40 2.97 2.28 -16.60
C ILE A 40 2.29 2.04 -17.93
N GLU A 41 1.83 3.06 -18.64
CA GLU A 41 1.09 2.89 -19.90
C GLU A 41 1.85 2.06 -20.96
N PRO A 42 3.19 2.19 -21.12
CA PRO A 42 3.94 1.34 -22.05
C PRO A 42 3.89 -0.16 -21.74
N THR A 43 3.55 -0.56 -20.52
CA THR A 43 3.36 -1.99 -20.18
C THR A 43 2.10 -2.59 -20.80
N GLY A 44 1.18 -1.75 -21.31
CA GLY A 44 -0.13 -2.14 -21.82
C GLY A 44 -1.20 -2.28 -20.72
N ALA A 45 -0.90 -1.99 -19.47
CA ALA A 45 -1.89 -1.94 -18.41
C ALA A 45 -2.81 -0.71 -18.54
N LYS A 46 -4.08 -0.86 -18.13
CA LYS A 46 -4.99 0.27 -17.93
C LYS A 46 -4.52 1.05 -16.70
N PHE A 47 -4.02 2.26 -16.92
CA PHE A 47 -3.59 3.13 -15.83
C PHE A 47 -4.78 3.84 -15.18
N VAL A 48 -4.79 3.89 -13.86
CA VAL A 48 -5.74 4.65 -13.05
C VAL A 48 -4.95 5.50 -12.06
N ALA A 49 -5.04 6.82 -12.23
CA ALA A 49 -4.41 7.76 -11.31
C ALA A 49 -5.13 7.78 -9.97
N VAL A 50 -4.37 7.77 -8.88
CA VAL A 50 -4.87 7.95 -7.53
C VAL A 50 -4.14 9.10 -6.83
N PRO A 51 -4.79 9.81 -5.89
CA PRO A 51 -4.11 10.83 -5.08
C PRO A 51 -3.07 10.19 -4.15
N SER A 52 -2.17 10.99 -3.61
CA SER A 52 -1.21 10.59 -2.58
C SER A 52 -1.32 11.51 -1.38
N TRP A 53 -1.71 10.94 -0.24
CA TRP A 53 -1.73 11.65 1.03
C TRP A 53 -0.32 12.11 1.44
N MET A 54 0.69 11.26 1.20
CA MET A 54 2.08 11.58 1.51
C MET A 54 2.58 12.76 0.69
N ALA A 55 2.33 12.79 -0.61
CA ALA A 55 2.76 13.90 -1.48
C ALA A 55 2.06 15.23 -1.14
N GLU A 56 0.82 15.17 -0.67
CA GLU A 56 0.08 16.38 -0.25
C GLU A 56 0.59 16.92 1.09
N ASN A 57 1.04 16.05 2.00
CA ASN A 57 1.49 16.42 3.35
C ASN A 57 3.00 16.66 3.45
N ASP A 58 3.81 16.15 2.51
CA ASP A 58 5.26 16.40 2.48
C ASP A 58 5.61 17.87 2.28
N LYS A 59 4.77 18.61 1.57
CA LYS A 59 4.92 20.06 1.34
C LYS A 59 4.87 20.92 2.61
N HIS A 60 4.45 20.35 3.75
CA HIS A 60 4.39 21.03 5.04
C HIS A 60 5.62 20.76 5.92
N ASN A 61 6.57 19.91 5.50
CA ASN A 61 7.76 19.54 6.27
C ASN A 61 9.05 20.22 5.82
N GLU A 62 8.99 21.30 5.03
CA GLU A 62 10.17 22.05 4.57
C GLU A 62 10.92 22.79 5.71
N ASP A 63 10.29 22.94 6.89
CA ASP A 63 10.92 23.49 8.09
C ASP A 63 11.51 22.39 8.98
N GLY A 64 12.53 21.69 8.44
CA GLY A 64 13.14 20.50 9.03
C GLY A 64 13.83 20.71 10.37
N GLU A 65 13.11 20.72 11.48
CA GLU A 65 13.68 20.35 12.76
C GLU A 65 13.86 18.84 12.82
N LYS A 66 15.11 18.37 12.79
CA LYS A 66 15.48 16.99 13.14
C LYS A 66 15.12 16.76 14.61
N LYS A 67 13.94 16.21 14.87
CA LYS A 67 13.64 15.67 16.20
C LYS A 67 14.49 14.44 16.45
N GLU A 68 15.04 14.31 17.67
CA GLU A 68 15.69 13.07 18.09
C GLU A 68 14.75 11.90 17.87
N ASP A 69 15.31 10.77 17.41
CA ASP A 69 14.55 9.55 17.10
C ASP A 69 14.06 8.93 18.43
N ASP A 70 12.85 9.28 18.80
CA ASP A 70 12.11 8.71 19.95
C ASP A 70 11.34 7.41 19.56
N GLY A 71 11.76 6.72 18.50
CA GLY A 71 11.01 5.64 17.87
C GLY A 71 9.98 6.16 16.86
N GLY A 72 10.01 7.45 16.54
CA GLY A 72 9.04 8.12 15.68
C GLY A 72 8.93 7.53 14.28
N VAL A 73 10.04 7.11 13.68
CA VAL A 73 10.02 6.46 12.34
C VAL A 73 9.27 5.13 12.40
N ALA A 74 9.55 4.29 13.40
CA ALA A 74 8.87 3.01 13.57
C ALA A 74 7.36 3.16 13.81
N ALA A 75 6.95 4.22 14.51
CA ALA A 75 5.55 4.55 14.70
C ALA A 75 4.90 5.20 13.47
N ALA A 76 5.66 6.03 12.75
CA ALA A 76 5.15 6.83 11.66
C ALA A 76 4.82 6.00 10.42
N VAL A 77 5.66 5.01 10.06
CA VAL A 77 5.51 4.28 8.79
C VAL A 77 4.16 3.55 8.67
N PRO A 78 3.68 2.78 9.66
CA PRO A 78 2.34 2.19 9.57
C PRO A 78 1.23 3.23 9.45
N PHE A 79 1.35 4.35 10.19
CA PHE A 79 0.40 5.46 10.13
C PHE A 79 0.38 6.12 8.74
N LEU A 80 1.55 6.37 8.15
CA LEU A 80 1.68 6.95 6.81
C LEU A 80 1.04 6.06 5.74
N PHE A 81 1.31 4.77 5.77
CA PHE A 81 0.76 3.82 4.78
C PHE A 81 -0.75 3.66 4.90
N LEU A 82 -1.30 3.68 6.10
CA LEU A 82 -2.75 3.64 6.30
C LEU A 82 -3.42 4.92 5.81
N ASN A 83 -2.85 6.09 6.07
CA ASN A 83 -3.36 7.35 5.53
C ASN A 83 -3.27 7.40 4.00
N GLU A 84 -2.15 6.95 3.43
CA GLU A 84 -2.00 6.83 1.99
C GLU A 84 -3.10 5.95 1.40
N ALA A 85 -3.35 4.77 1.97
CA ALA A 85 -4.44 3.90 1.55
C ALA A 85 -5.81 4.58 1.64
N GLY A 86 -6.06 5.31 2.73
CA GLY A 86 -7.29 6.05 2.96
C GLY A 86 -7.59 7.10 1.90
N ALA A 87 -6.56 7.71 1.34
CA ALA A 87 -6.71 8.74 0.31
C ALA A 87 -7.34 8.21 -0.99
N TYR A 88 -7.17 6.93 -1.30
CA TYR A 88 -7.60 6.42 -2.60
C TYR A 88 -8.34 5.08 -2.61
N ILE A 89 -8.56 4.45 -1.47
CA ILE A 89 -9.24 3.14 -1.41
C ILE A 89 -10.63 3.17 -2.03
N ASP A 90 -11.39 4.23 -1.84
CA ASP A 90 -12.73 4.35 -2.43
C ASP A 90 -12.64 4.38 -3.97
N THR A 91 -11.65 5.08 -4.55
CA THR A 91 -11.38 5.07 -6.01
C THR A 91 -11.02 3.67 -6.52
N VAL A 92 -10.19 2.94 -5.78
CA VAL A 92 -9.81 1.56 -6.12
C VAL A 92 -11.06 0.66 -6.12
N LEU A 93 -11.84 0.69 -5.05
CA LEU A 93 -13.04 -0.15 -4.91
C LEU A 93 -14.08 0.16 -5.98
N ASP A 94 -14.35 1.44 -6.27
CA ASP A 94 -15.35 1.83 -7.27
C ASP A 94 -14.94 1.41 -8.69
N THR A 95 -13.65 1.47 -8.99
CA THR A 95 -13.13 0.97 -10.26
C THR A 95 -13.23 -0.55 -10.34
N LEU A 96 -12.79 -1.26 -9.31
CA LEU A 96 -12.69 -2.72 -9.30
C LEU A 96 -14.05 -3.42 -9.21
N LYS A 97 -15.07 -2.82 -8.60
CA LYS A 97 -16.45 -3.34 -8.64
C LYS A 97 -16.95 -3.51 -10.08
N ASN A 98 -16.55 -2.62 -10.99
CA ASN A 98 -16.91 -2.68 -12.41
C ASN A 98 -15.95 -3.61 -13.19
N ASP A 99 -14.65 -3.55 -12.93
CA ASP A 99 -13.63 -4.34 -13.61
C ASP A 99 -13.64 -5.83 -13.22
N LYS A 100 -14.16 -6.17 -12.03
CA LYS A 100 -14.28 -7.53 -11.47
C LYS A 100 -12.98 -8.33 -11.62
N PRO A 101 -11.91 -7.98 -10.91
CA PRO A 101 -10.64 -8.66 -11.00
C PRO A 101 -10.70 -10.07 -10.38
N ASP A 102 -9.91 -11.00 -10.90
CA ASP A 102 -9.68 -12.32 -10.28
C ASP A 102 -8.71 -12.26 -9.12
N ALA A 103 -7.81 -11.27 -9.13
CA ALA A 103 -6.80 -11.06 -8.11
C ALA A 103 -6.43 -9.58 -7.97
N VAL A 104 -6.03 -9.20 -6.77
CA VAL A 104 -5.35 -7.94 -6.49
C VAL A 104 -3.90 -8.24 -6.09
N VAL A 105 -2.97 -7.64 -6.83
CA VAL A 105 -1.53 -7.69 -6.57
C VAL A 105 -1.12 -6.32 -6.02
N HIS A 106 -0.41 -6.28 -4.93
CA HIS A 106 0.02 -5.02 -4.35
C HIS A 106 1.40 -5.17 -3.69
N ASP A 107 2.15 -4.09 -3.58
CA ASP A 107 3.34 -4.08 -2.72
C ASP A 107 2.94 -3.91 -1.24
N PHE A 108 3.87 -4.19 -0.33
CA PHE A 108 3.60 -4.14 1.11
C PHE A 108 3.13 -2.74 1.60
N ALA A 109 3.48 -1.65 0.91
CA ALA A 109 3.02 -0.31 1.20
C ALA A 109 1.67 0.02 0.51
N GLY A 110 1.28 -0.76 -0.47
CA GLY A 110 0.02 -0.64 -1.21
C GLY A 110 -1.19 -1.19 -0.44
N ILE A 111 -1.37 -0.82 0.81
CA ILE A 111 -2.37 -1.35 1.76
C ILE A 111 -3.79 -1.31 1.19
N ALA A 112 -4.13 -0.31 0.35
CA ALA A 112 -5.41 -0.28 -0.33
C ALA A 112 -5.68 -1.54 -1.18
N GLY A 113 -4.62 -2.21 -1.64
CA GLY A 113 -4.73 -3.51 -2.33
C GLY A 113 -5.24 -4.61 -1.42
N THR A 114 -4.72 -4.73 -0.19
CA THR A 114 -5.24 -5.69 0.80
C THR A 114 -6.70 -5.41 1.14
N ILE A 115 -7.04 -4.14 1.41
CA ILE A 115 -8.42 -3.75 1.70
C ILE A 115 -9.35 -4.11 0.54
N ALA A 116 -8.94 -3.82 -0.70
CA ALA A 116 -9.73 -4.11 -1.89
C ALA A 116 -9.89 -5.63 -2.11
N ALA A 117 -8.83 -6.42 -1.96
CA ALA A 117 -8.89 -7.87 -2.11
C ALA A 117 -9.85 -8.51 -1.11
N ASP A 118 -9.76 -8.10 0.16
CA ASP A 118 -10.64 -8.61 1.22
C ASP A 118 -12.10 -8.18 1.00
N ASN A 119 -12.35 -6.91 0.64
CA ASN A 119 -13.71 -6.41 0.36
C ASN A 119 -14.36 -7.13 -0.81
N LEU A 120 -13.62 -7.35 -1.90
CA LEU A 120 -14.10 -7.99 -3.12
C LEU A 120 -14.06 -9.53 -3.03
N LYS A 121 -13.44 -10.10 -1.99
CA LYS A 121 -13.25 -11.55 -1.77
C LYS A 121 -12.54 -12.22 -2.94
N VAL A 122 -11.48 -11.59 -3.43
CA VAL A 122 -10.63 -12.10 -4.51
C VAL A 122 -9.23 -12.45 -3.98
N ALA A 123 -8.43 -13.14 -4.80
CA ALA A 123 -7.07 -13.49 -4.41
C ALA A 123 -6.25 -12.22 -4.08
N ASN A 124 -5.57 -12.26 -2.93
CA ASN A 124 -4.67 -11.21 -2.45
C ASN A 124 -3.22 -11.67 -2.62
N VAL A 125 -2.42 -10.93 -3.37
CA VAL A 125 -1.02 -11.24 -3.65
C VAL A 125 -0.14 -10.06 -3.26
N MET A 126 0.62 -10.21 -2.20
CA MET A 126 1.60 -9.20 -1.77
C MET A 126 2.93 -9.42 -2.49
N LEU A 127 3.47 -8.37 -3.09
CA LEU A 127 4.81 -8.32 -3.67
C LEU A 127 5.76 -7.61 -2.69
N TYR A 128 6.85 -8.28 -2.38
CA TYR A 128 7.93 -7.65 -1.63
C TYR A 128 8.91 -6.99 -2.59
N THR A 129 8.99 -5.68 -2.55
CA THR A 129 9.94 -4.87 -3.33
C THR A 129 11.28 -4.72 -2.61
N SER A 130 11.42 -5.36 -1.46
CA SER A 130 12.62 -5.47 -0.64
C SER A 130 12.78 -6.92 -0.15
N TYR A 131 13.30 -7.12 1.06
CA TYR A 131 13.46 -8.45 1.67
C TYR A 131 12.14 -8.93 2.28
N PRO A 132 11.64 -10.11 1.90
CA PRO A 132 10.46 -10.70 2.54
C PRO A 132 10.80 -11.18 3.96
N SER A 133 9.79 -11.16 4.82
CA SER A 133 9.89 -11.79 6.14
C SER A 133 9.95 -13.32 6.02
N ASN A 134 10.63 -13.96 6.97
CA ASN A 134 10.72 -15.41 7.13
C ASN A 134 10.93 -15.78 8.61
N ASP A 135 11.13 -17.06 8.91
CA ASP A 135 11.28 -17.55 10.29
C ASP A 135 12.44 -16.91 11.08
N SER A 136 13.43 -16.34 10.38
CA SER A 136 14.63 -15.73 11.01
C SER A 136 14.62 -14.19 10.92
N TYR A 137 13.72 -13.61 10.15
CA TYR A 137 13.68 -12.17 9.88
C TYR A 137 12.24 -11.70 9.67
N SER A 138 11.82 -10.70 10.39
CA SER A 138 10.53 -10.03 10.23
C SER A 138 10.72 -8.54 9.98
N VAL A 139 10.15 -8.05 8.89
CA VAL A 139 10.10 -6.60 8.62
C VAL A 139 9.24 -5.91 9.67
N ALA A 140 8.13 -6.53 10.07
CA ALA A 140 7.22 -6.01 11.08
C ALA A 140 7.92 -5.77 12.43
N ALA A 141 8.86 -6.65 12.82
CA ALA A 141 9.57 -6.54 14.10
C ALA A 141 10.29 -5.19 14.28
N GLY A 142 10.79 -4.60 13.19
CA GLY A 142 11.41 -3.27 13.20
C GLY A 142 10.43 -2.16 13.58
N PHE A 143 9.15 -2.33 13.26
CA PHE A 143 8.08 -1.37 13.53
C PHE A 143 7.31 -1.67 14.82
N GLU A 144 7.38 -2.90 15.33
CA GLU A 144 6.78 -3.31 16.59
C GLU A 144 7.51 -2.78 17.83
N ASN A 145 8.80 -2.42 17.69
CA ASN A 145 9.63 -1.87 18.75
C ASN A 145 9.22 -0.46 19.23
N CYS A 146 8.23 0.15 18.58
CA CYS A 146 7.67 1.42 19.02
C CYS A 146 6.84 1.23 20.31
N PRO A 147 6.95 2.15 21.30
CA PRO A 147 6.15 2.09 22.52
C PRO A 147 4.65 1.96 22.23
N PRO A 148 3.91 1.10 22.95
CA PRO A 148 2.48 0.87 22.69
C PRO A 148 1.61 2.11 22.90
N ASP A 149 2.06 3.06 23.70
CA ASP A 149 1.38 4.32 24.01
C ASP A 149 1.74 5.46 23.07
N HIS A 150 2.65 5.24 22.11
CA HIS A 150 3.04 6.27 21.14
C HIS A 150 1.83 6.78 20.35
N PRO A 151 1.63 8.11 20.21
CA PRO A 151 0.43 8.68 19.59
C PRO A 151 0.18 8.17 18.16
N LEU A 152 1.22 8.07 17.32
CA LEU A 152 1.09 7.59 15.94
C LEU A 152 0.73 6.10 15.88
N ARG A 153 1.23 5.28 16.83
CA ARG A 153 0.85 3.86 16.92
C ARG A 153 -0.64 3.70 17.26
N LYS A 154 -1.14 4.49 18.20
CA LYS A 154 -2.58 4.52 18.54
C LYS A 154 -3.42 5.00 17.36
N ALA A 155 -2.98 6.07 16.68
CA ALA A 155 -3.68 6.59 15.50
C ALA A 155 -3.70 5.56 14.34
N ALA A 156 -2.59 4.86 14.09
CA ALA A 156 -2.54 3.78 13.10
C ALA A 156 -3.50 2.64 13.45
N ALA A 157 -3.52 2.20 14.70
CA ALA A 157 -4.43 1.15 15.16
C ALA A 157 -5.91 1.56 15.01
N GLN A 158 -6.24 2.82 15.29
CA GLN A 158 -7.59 3.34 15.11
C GLN A 158 -7.99 3.42 13.64
N LEU A 159 -7.09 3.82 12.74
CA LEU A 159 -7.33 3.79 11.30
C LEU A 159 -7.56 2.37 10.80
N ALA A 160 -6.73 1.41 11.22
CA ALA A 160 -6.88 0.01 10.86
C ALA A 160 -8.24 -0.55 11.29
N GLN A 161 -8.69 -0.22 12.52
CA GLN A 161 -10.01 -0.61 13.01
C GLN A 161 -11.13 0.03 12.17
N THR A 162 -11.01 1.33 11.87
CA THR A 162 -11.98 2.05 11.02
C THR A 162 -12.10 1.40 9.64
N TYR A 163 -10.98 0.98 9.03
CA TYR A 163 -11.01 0.33 7.72
C TYR A 163 -11.59 -1.07 7.78
N ALA A 164 -11.29 -1.85 8.83
CA ALA A 164 -11.91 -3.16 9.03
C ALA A 164 -13.44 -3.05 9.12
N GLU A 165 -13.95 -2.07 9.88
CA GLU A 165 -15.39 -1.82 10.02
C GLU A 165 -16.03 -1.28 8.74
N LYS A 166 -15.41 -0.28 8.11
CA LYS A 166 -15.98 0.40 6.91
C LYS A 166 -15.96 -0.50 5.68
N TYR A 167 -14.88 -1.26 5.47
CA TYR A 167 -14.66 -2.01 4.24
C TYR A 167 -14.83 -3.52 4.40
N GLY A 168 -14.99 -4.03 5.61
CA GLY A 168 -15.12 -5.46 5.89
C GLY A 168 -13.84 -6.23 5.58
N CYS A 169 -12.68 -5.58 5.68
CA CYS A 169 -11.38 -6.21 5.51
C CYS A 169 -10.85 -6.77 6.85
N ARG A 170 -9.78 -7.58 6.79
CA ARG A 170 -9.06 -8.00 8.00
C ARG A 170 -8.53 -6.80 8.79
N LEU A 171 -8.26 -6.99 10.09
CA LEU A 171 -7.59 -5.97 10.89
C LEU A 171 -6.14 -5.83 10.44
N LEU A 172 -5.77 -4.64 9.95
CA LEU A 172 -4.44 -4.35 9.43
C LEU A 172 -3.47 -4.01 10.57
N THR A 173 -3.00 -5.03 11.27
CA THR A 173 -1.92 -4.90 12.26
C THR A 173 -0.59 -4.60 11.57
N VAL A 174 0.42 -4.17 12.33
CA VAL A 174 1.79 -4.01 11.80
C VAL A 174 2.27 -5.30 11.13
N LYS A 175 1.98 -6.45 11.71
CA LYS A 175 2.35 -7.75 11.14
C LYS A 175 1.62 -8.03 9.81
N GLU A 176 0.33 -7.79 9.74
CA GLU A 176 -0.44 -7.92 8.49
C GLU A 176 0.05 -6.99 7.38
N ILE A 177 0.47 -5.77 7.74
CA ILE A 177 0.97 -4.78 6.79
C ILE A 177 2.32 -5.21 6.20
N PHE A 178 3.26 -5.66 7.04
CA PHE A 178 4.65 -5.87 6.62
C PHE A 178 5.02 -7.32 6.36
N ASP A 179 4.39 -8.28 7.01
CA ASP A 179 4.69 -9.71 6.85
C ASP A 179 3.59 -10.45 6.05
N GLY A 180 2.41 -9.85 5.89
CA GLY A 180 1.34 -10.37 5.04
C GLY A 180 0.53 -11.52 5.66
N HIS A 181 0.68 -11.77 6.98
CA HIS A 181 -0.04 -12.85 7.71
C HIS A 181 -0.14 -12.62 9.21
#